data_02700eda673fbfec9f7e6048f293cb45
#
_entry.id   02700eda673fbfec9f7e6048f293cb45
#
_cell.length_a   1.000
_cell.length_b   1.000
_cell.length_c   1.000
_cell.angle_alpha   90.00
_cell.angle_beta   90.00
_cell.angle_gamma   90.00
#
_symmetry.space_group_name_H-M   'P 1'
#
loop_
_entity.id
_entity.type
_entity.pdbx_description
1 polymer ?
#
loop_
_entity_poly.entity_id
_entity_poly.type
_entity_poly.pdbx_seq_one_letter_code
_entity_poly.pdbx_strand_id
1 'polypeptide(L)'
;MAKTPQAHHESERRIKRAFKRKGWSEVKANDSWAIFKVMSEFVMGFEAMQRIRPCVSIFGSARTKPDHPAYKLAEEIAFQLTGNGYGVITGGGPGIMEAANKGAQRGGGTSVGLNIDLPFEQQPNPYIDKEKSLDFDYFFVRKVMFIKYSQGFVVLPGGFGTLDELFEALTLIQTQKIGRFPIILVGKKYWQGLLDWIRVVMGEENSNIDVNDLDLFSVVDKPEEAVAVINKFYSKYMLKPNF
;
A
#
# COMPACT_ATOMS: atom_id res chain seq x y z
N MET A 1 23.19 5.04 -2.02
CA MET A 1 23.97 5.77 -3.03
C MET A 1 23.70 7.26 -2.84
N ALA A 2 24.74 8.09 -2.68
CA ALA A 2 24.58 9.53 -2.65
C ALA A 2 24.16 10.00 -4.05
N LYS A 3 23.09 10.82 -4.13
CA LYS A 3 22.66 11.41 -5.40
C LYS A 3 23.75 12.32 -5.95
N THR A 4 23.98 12.26 -7.26
CA THR A 4 24.90 13.18 -7.90
C THR A 4 24.47 14.63 -7.68
N PRO A 5 25.39 15.61 -7.59
CA PRO A 5 25.03 17.04 -7.38
C PRO A 5 24.02 17.59 -8.38
N GLN A 6 24.03 17.09 -9.61
CA GLN A 6 23.06 17.46 -10.65
C GLN A 6 21.62 16.96 -10.34
N ALA A 7 21.46 15.73 -9.85
CA ALA A 7 20.15 15.18 -9.46
C ALA A 7 19.56 15.94 -8.26
N HIS A 8 20.42 16.42 -7.35
CA HIS A 8 19.99 17.25 -6.22
C HIS A 8 19.48 18.63 -6.68
N HIS A 9 20.16 19.26 -7.62
CA HIS A 9 19.76 20.55 -8.19
C HIS A 9 18.46 20.47 -9.00
N GLU A 10 18.23 19.38 -9.68
CA GLU A 10 17.01 19.18 -10.47
C GLU A 10 15.80 18.91 -9.58
N SER A 11 15.96 18.12 -8.51
CA SER A 11 14.91 17.93 -7.49
C SER A 11 14.57 19.23 -6.77
N GLU A 12 15.54 20.07 -6.42
CA GLU A 12 15.27 21.38 -5.82
C GLU A 12 14.55 22.35 -6.78
N ARG A 13 14.88 22.32 -8.09
CA ARG A 13 14.16 23.10 -9.10
C ARG A 13 12.71 22.65 -9.27
N ARG A 14 12.44 21.33 -9.24
CA ARG A 14 11.08 20.78 -9.27
C ARG A 14 10.29 21.20 -8.03
N ILE A 15 10.88 21.08 -6.84
CA ILE A 15 10.28 21.53 -5.58
C ILE A 15 9.98 23.04 -5.63
N LYS A 16 10.93 23.87 -6.04
CA LYS A 16 10.71 25.32 -6.20
C LYS A 16 9.63 25.66 -7.23
N ARG A 17 9.48 24.89 -8.32
CA ARG A 17 8.38 25.07 -9.28
C ARG A 17 7.02 24.69 -8.70
N ALA A 18 6.95 23.62 -7.91
CA ALA A 18 5.71 23.21 -7.24
C ALA A 18 5.19 24.23 -6.23
N PHE A 19 6.12 25.00 -5.61
CA PHE A 19 5.80 26.08 -4.66
C PHE A 19 5.77 27.48 -5.28
N LYS A 20 5.86 27.62 -6.62
CA LYS A 20 5.72 28.91 -7.27
C LYS A 20 4.31 29.44 -7.05
N ARG A 21 4.18 30.59 -6.39
CA ARG A 21 2.88 31.24 -6.15
C ARG A 21 2.18 31.50 -7.49
N LYS A 22 1.10 30.79 -7.73
CA LYS A 22 0.16 31.05 -8.83
C LYS A 22 -0.86 32.08 -8.36
N GLY A 23 -1.33 32.95 -9.24
CA GLY A 23 -2.43 33.86 -8.94
C GLY A 23 -3.71 33.07 -8.64
N TRP A 24 -4.56 33.56 -7.75
CA TRP A 24 -5.79 32.90 -7.34
C TRP A 24 -6.73 32.53 -8.53
N SER A 25 -6.78 33.38 -9.55
CA SER A 25 -7.51 33.13 -10.80
C SER A 25 -6.89 32.02 -11.64
N GLU A 26 -5.56 31.91 -11.67
CA GLU A 26 -4.82 30.88 -12.39
C GLU A 26 -4.99 29.50 -11.72
N VAL A 27 -5.06 29.48 -10.39
CA VAL A 27 -5.38 28.26 -9.62
C VAL A 27 -6.78 27.77 -9.97
N LYS A 28 -7.80 28.64 -9.94
CA LYS A 28 -9.19 28.25 -10.27
C LYS A 28 -9.36 27.72 -11.70
N ALA A 29 -8.68 28.29 -12.68
CA ALA A 29 -8.73 27.81 -14.07
C ALA A 29 -8.11 26.40 -14.20
N ASN A 30 -7.07 26.10 -13.41
CA ASN A 30 -6.45 24.79 -13.38
C ASN A 30 -7.29 23.73 -12.64
N ASP A 31 -8.14 24.10 -11.70
CA ASP A 31 -8.95 23.19 -10.90
C ASP A 31 -9.96 22.40 -11.77
N SER A 32 -10.56 23.03 -12.77
CA SER A 32 -11.49 22.36 -13.70
C SER A 32 -10.78 21.27 -14.50
N TRP A 33 -9.56 21.52 -14.97
CA TRP A 33 -8.77 20.51 -15.65
C TRP A 33 -8.26 19.41 -14.73
N ALA A 34 -7.96 19.74 -13.46
CA ALA A 34 -7.56 18.77 -12.46
C ALA A 34 -8.68 17.73 -12.20
N ILE A 35 -9.95 18.16 -12.19
CA ILE A 35 -11.10 17.25 -12.05
C ILE A 35 -11.13 16.20 -13.17
N PHE A 36 -10.95 16.63 -14.43
CA PHE A 36 -10.92 15.69 -15.56
C PHE A 36 -9.74 14.70 -15.45
N LYS A 37 -8.59 15.16 -14.98
CA LYS A 37 -7.42 14.32 -14.75
C LYS A 37 -7.69 13.27 -13.68
N VAL A 38 -8.26 13.68 -12.55
CA VAL A 38 -8.68 12.78 -11.46
C VAL A 38 -9.68 11.74 -11.98
N MET A 39 -10.70 12.18 -12.74
CA MET A 39 -11.69 11.26 -13.32
C MET A 39 -11.04 10.26 -14.28
N SER A 40 -10.10 10.72 -15.12
CA SER A 40 -9.35 9.86 -16.05
C SER A 40 -8.55 8.79 -15.30
N GLU A 41 -7.89 9.14 -14.20
CA GLU A 41 -7.15 8.17 -13.39
C GLU A 41 -8.07 7.14 -12.72
N PHE A 42 -9.25 7.55 -12.25
CA PHE A 42 -10.24 6.61 -11.74
C PHE A 42 -10.71 5.63 -12.82
N VAL A 43 -11.04 6.13 -14.01
CA VAL A 43 -11.48 5.27 -15.12
C VAL A 43 -10.39 4.29 -15.50
N MET A 44 -9.16 4.77 -15.72
CA MET A 44 -8.00 3.94 -16.03
C MET A 44 -7.75 2.88 -14.96
N GLY A 45 -7.74 3.30 -13.69
CA GLY A 45 -7.50 2.41 -12.56
C GLY A 45 -8.58 1.33 -12.43
N PHE A 46 -9.86 1.69 -12.52
CA PHE A 46 -10.95 0.72 -12.45
C PHE A 46 -10.92 -0.25 -13.62
N GLU A 47 -10.70 0.22 -14.85
CA GLU A 47 -10.65 -0.62 -16.03
C GLU A 47 -9.50 -1.64 -15.95
N ALA A 48 -8.31 -1.23 -15.54
CA ALA A 48 -7.16 -2.10 -15.40
C ALA A 48 -7.35 -3.12 -14.24
N MET A 49 -7.84 -2.64 -13.10
CA MET A 49 -7.96 -3.45 -11.89
C MET A 49 -9.14 -4.44 -11.93
N GLN A 50 -10.15 -4.23 -12.74
CA GLN A 50 -11.23 -5.21 -12.94
C GLN A 50 -10.76 -6.54 -13.53
N ARG A 51 -9.62 -6.55 -14.20
CA ARG A 51 -9.06 -7.71 -14.91
C ARG A 51 -8.09 -8.53 -14.04
N ILE A 52 -7.76 -8.07 -12.82
CA ILE A 52 -6.87 -8.81 -11.94
C ILE A 52 -7.61 -9.91 -11.18
N ARG A 53 -6.87 -10.95 -10.82
CA ARG A 53 -7.34 -11.98 -9.89
C ARG A 53 -7.40 -11.42 -8.46
N PRO A 54 -8.02 -12.14 -7.50
CA PRO A 54 -7.94 -11.75 -6.10
C PRO A 54 -6.49 -11.53 -5.66
N CYS A 55 -6.20 -10.35 -5.14
CA CYS A 55 -4.85 -9.95 -4.74
C CYS A 55 -4.82 -9.50 -3.29
N VAL A 56 -3.65 -9.62 -2.66
CA VAL A 56 -3.35 -9.08 -1.34
C VAL A 56 -2.37 -7.92 -1.51
N SER A 57 -2.64 -6.79 -0.86
CA SER A 57 -1.69 -5.67 -0.88
C SER A 57 -0.62 -5.83 0.19
N ILE A 58 0.63 -5.60 -0.20
CA ILE A 58 1.78 -5.65 0.70
C ILE A 58 2.43 -4.27 0.76
N PHE A 59 2.52 -3.73 1.98
CA PHE A 59 3.09 -2.43 2.28
C PHE A 59 4.32 -2.54 3.17
N GLY A 60 5.22 -1.59 3.03
CA GLY A 60 6.41 -1.48 3.88
C GLY A 60 7.41 -0.46 3.34
N SER A 61 8.57 -0.40 3.97
CA SER A 61 9.58 0.61 3.67
C SER A 61 10.21 0.42 2.28
N ALA A 62 10.21 1.49 1.48
CA ALA A 62 10.97 1.57 0.22
C ALA A 62 12.50 1.59 0.44
N ARG A 63 12.97 1.74 1.67
CA ARG A 63 14.39 1.85 2.03
C ARG A 63 15.00 0.53 2.51
N THR A 64 14.19 -0.52 2.64
CA THR A 64 14.65 -1.84 3.09
C THR A 64 15.54 -2.47 2.02
N LYS A 65 16.76 -2.84 2.40
CA LYS A 65 17.71 -3.45 1.49
C LYS A 65 17.44 -4.94 1.26
N PRO A 66 17.88 -5.54 0.14
CA PRO A 66 17.64 -6.95 -0.18
C PRO A 66 18.23 -7.96 0.83
N ASP A 67 19.28 -7.59 1.54
CA ASP A 67 19.92 -8.41 2.58
C ASP A 67 19.17 -8.37 3.93
N HIS A 68 18.27 -7.40 4.12
CA HIS A 68 17.54 -7.23 5.36
C HIS A 68 16.50 -8.35 5.59
N PRO A 69 16.34 -8.87 6.83
CA PRO A 69 15.38 -9.94 7.12
C PRO A 69 13.95 -9.63 6.68
N ALA A 70 13.48 -8.37 6.83
CA ALA A 70 12.15 -7.97 6.43
C ALA A 70 11.92 -8.04 4.91
N TYR A 71 12.97 -7.83 4.08
CA TYR A 71 12.88 -8.00 2.63
C TYR A 71 12.62 -9.48 2.28
N LYS A 72 13.41 -10.39 2.86
CA LYS A 72 13.25 -11.83 2.66
C LYS A 72 11.89 -12.33 3.15
N LEU A 73 11.42 -11.77 4.26
CA LEU A 73 10.12 -12.08 4.83
C LEU A 73 8.98 -11.64 3.90
N ALA A 74 9.06 -10.43 3.33
CA ALA A 74 8.08 -9.93 2.35
C ALA A 74 8.06 -10.78 1.07
N GLU A 75 9.24 -11.14 0.55
CA GLU A 75 9.36 -12.01 -0.62
C GLU A 75 8.72 -13.38 -0.36
N GLU A 76 8.97 -13.98 0.81
CA GLU A 76 8.44 -15.29 1.15
C GLU A 76 6.92 -15.27 1.40
N ILE A 77 6.39 -14.22 2.08
CA ILE A 77 4.94 -14.03 2.23
C ILE A 77 4.27 -13.97 0.85
N ALA A 78 4.79 -13.15 -0.05
CA ALA A 78 4.25 -12.99 -1.40
C ALA A 78 4.29 -14.31 -2.20
N PHE A 79 5.39 -15.07 -2.10
CA PHE A 79 5.52 -16.38 -2.72
C PHE A 79 4.46 -17.36 -2.20
N GLN A 80 4.25 -17.43 -0.89
CA GLN A 80 3.25 -18.31 -0.30
C GLN A 80 1.82 -17.87 -0.62
N LEU A 81 1.54 -16.57 -0.71
CA LEU A 81 0.24 -16.05 -1.15
C LEU A 81 -0.09 -16.52 -2.56
N THR A 82 0.87 -16.50 -3.48
CA THR A 82 0.64 -16.97 -4.84
C THR A 82 0.38 -18.48 -4.92
N GLY A 83 1.06 -19.27 -4.08
CA GLY A 83 0.77 -20.69 -3.92
C GLY A 83 -0.66 -20.99 -3.40
N ASN A 84 -1.28 -19.99 -2.75
CA ASN A 84 -2.67 -20.06 -2.29
C ASN A 84 -3.68 -19.39 -3.27
N GLY A 85 -3.25 -19.03 -4.48
CA GLY A 85 -4.11 -18.50 -5.53
C GLY A 85 -4.31 -16.97 -5.49
N TYR A 86 -3.64 -16.25 -4.59
CA TYR A 86 -3.69 -14.79 -4.54
C TYR A 86 -2.60 -14.17 -5.42
N GLY A 87 -2.90 -13.05 -6.06
CA GLY A 87 -1.88 -12.15 -6.58
C GLY A 87 -1.41 -11.17 -5.50
N VAL A 88 -0.46 -10.31 -5.86
CA VAL A 88 0.10 -9.30 -4.98
C VAL A 88 -0.02 -7.92 -5.61
N ILE A 89 -0.47 -6.94 -4.83
CA ILE A 89 -0.46 -5.51 -5.18
C ILE A 89 0.55 -4.81 -4.29
N THR A 90 1.36 -3.94 -4.86
CA THR A 90 2.27 -3.06 -4.12
C THR A 90 2.23 -1.64 -4.67
N GLY A 91 2.90 -0.70 -4.01
CA GLY A 91 3.13 0.64 -4.54
C GLY A 91 4.20 0.71 -5.63
N GLY A 92 4.67 -0.42 -6.16
CA GLY A 92 5.56 -0.51 -7.32
C GLY A 92 7.01 -0.07 -7.11
N GLY A 93 7.35 0.51 -5.97
CA GLY A 93 8.69 1.02 -5.67
C GLY A 93 9.69 -0.06 -5.20
N PRO A 94 10.87 0.38 -4.73
CA PRO A 94 11.92 -0.50 -4.20
C PRO A 94 11.60 -1.03 -2.79
N GLY A 95 12.51 -1.80 -2.23
CA GLY A 95 12.47 -2.28 -0.85
C GLY A 95 11.42 -3.37 -0.63
N ILE A 96 10.53 -3.20 0.34
CA ILE A 96 9.49 -4.19 0.65
C ILE A 96 8.55 -4.41 -0.53
N MET A 97 8.22 -3.36 -1.29
CA MET A 97 7.37 -3.46 -2.49
C MET A 97 8.03 -4.33 -3.56
N GLU A 98 9.32 -4.10 -3.83
CA GLU A 98 10.11 -4.91 -4.75
C GLU A 98 10.19 -6.36 -4.28
N ALA A 99 10.47 -6.60 -2.99
CA ALA A 99 10.52 -7.93 -2.42
C ALA A 99 9.21 -8.70 -2.63
N ALA A 100 8.08 -8.03 -2.40
CA ALA A 100 6.75 -8.62 -2.57
C ALA A 100 6.44 -8.94 -4.04
N ASN A 101 6.71 -8.01 -4.96
CA ASN A 101 6.55 -8.27 -6.39
C ASN A 101 7.46 -9.41 -6.88
N LYS A 102 8.72 -9.46 -6.40
CA LYS A 102 9.66 -10.55 -6.69
C LYS A 102 9.14 -11.90 -6.20
N GLY A 103 8.62 -11.96 -4.98
CA GLY A 103 8.00 -13.16 -4.43
C GLY A 103 6.79 -13.63 -5.25
N ALA A 104 5.93 -12.69 -5.66
CA ALA A 104 4.79 -12.98 -6.52
C ALA A 104 5.21 -13.55 -7.88
N GLN A 105 6.19 -12.94 -8.54
CA GLN A 105 6.73 -13.43 -9.82
C GLN A 105 7.39 -14.79 -9.67
N ARG A 106 8.18 -15.03 -8.61
CA ARG A 106 8.79 -16.32 -8.30
C ARG A 106 7.76 -17.43 -8.14
N GLY A 107 6.60 -17.13 -7.57
CA GLY A 107 5.49 -18.06 -7.41
C GLY A 107 4.58 -18.19 -8.62
N GLY A 108 4.88 -17.52 -9.73
CA GLY A 108 4.05 -17.53 -10.95
C GLY A 108 2.68 -16.85 -10.78
N GLY A 109 2.53 -16.01 -9.76
CA GLY A 109 1.30 -15.29 -9.47
C GLY A 109 1.24 -13.92 -10.12
N THR A 110 0.06 -13.29 -10.04
CA THR A 110 -0.14 -11.91 -10.52
C THR A 110 0.66 -10.92 -9.66
N SER A 111 1.42 -10.04 -10.31
CA SER A 111 2.26 -9.02 -9.68
C SER A 111 1.87 -7.63 -10.17
N VAL A 112 1.22 -6.84 -9.31
CA VAL A 112 0.67 -5.52 -9.64
C VAL A 112 1.47 -4.42 -8.95
N GLY A 113 1.74 -3.34 -9.68
CA GLY A 113 2.33 -2.11 -9.14
C GLY A 113 1.38 -0.92 -9.34
N LEU A 114 0.97 -0.31 -8.24
CA LEU A 114 0.24 0.97 -8.27
C LEU A 114 1.25 2.08 -7.93
N ASN A 115 1.92 2.57 -8.96
CA ASN A 115 2.97 3.57 -8.81
C ASN A 115 2.40 4.95 -8.52
N ILE A 116 3.22 5.84 -7.98
CA ILE A 116 2.89 7.26 -7.80
C ILE A 116 4.00 8.10 -8.38
N ASP A 117 3.64 9.11 -9.18
CA ASP A 117 4.65 10.07 -9.67
C ASP A 117 5.14 10.94 -8.51
N LEU A 118 6.40 10.74 -8.15
CA LEU A 118 7.07 11.49 -7.10
C LEU A 118 8.15 12.39 -7.70
N PRO A 119 8.38 13.58 -7.09
CA PRO A 119 9.45 14.50 -7.53
C PRO A 119 10.86 13.88 -7.47
N PHE A 120 10.99 12.76 -6.76
CA PHE A 120 12.23 11.97 -6.68
C PHE A 120 11.99 10.72 -7.53
N GLU A 121 12.67 10.61 -8.64
CA GLU A 121 12.59 9.47 -9.56
C GLU A 121 12.56 8.12 -8.83
N GLN A 122 11.40 7.50 -8.71
CA GLN A 122 11.25 6.08 -8.43
C GLN A 122 10.78 5.43 -9.72
N GLN A 123 11.65 4.64 -10.30
CA GLN A 123 11.21 3.75 -11.38
C GLN A 123 10.48 2.54 -10.79
N PRO A 124 9.43 2.04 -11.46
CA PRO A 124 8.79 0.79 -11.07
C PRO A 124 9.81 -0.33 -10.94
N ASN A 125 9.66 -1.19 -9.94
CA ASN A 125 10.55 -2.32 -9.78
C ASN A 125 10.34 -3.35 -10.92
N PRO A 126 11.39 -4.13 -11.28
CA PRO A 126 11.37 -4.98 -12.47
C PRO A 126 10.49 -6.24 -12.35
N TYR A 127 9.90 -6.48 -11.19
CA TYR A 127 9.13 -7.70 -10.89
C TYR A 127 7.61 -7.50 -11.03
N ILE A 128 7.16 -6.34 -11.50
CA ILE A 128 5.77 -6.05 -11.82
C ILE A 128 5.44 -6.61 -13.21
N ASP A 129 4.27 -7.21 -13.38
CA ASP A 129 3.77 -7.62 -14.69
C ASP A 129 3.61 -6.38 -15.58
N LYS A 130 4.15 -6.40 -16.80
CA LYS A 130 4.21 -5.22 -17.67
C LYS A 130 2.86 -4.53 -17.90
N GLU A 131 1.79 -5.32 -18.00
CA GLU A 131 0.43 -4.83 -18.24
C GLU A 131 -0.31 -4.42 -16.93
N LYS A 132 0.36 -4.57 -15.78
CA LYS A 132 -0.19 -4.32 -14.45
C LYS A 132 0.63 -3.29 -13.66
N SER A 133 1.44 -2.51 -14.35
CA SER A 133 2.14 -1.34 -13.82
C SER A 133 1.32 -0.10 -14.12
N LEU A 134 0.66 0.44 -13.12
CA LEU A 134 -0.24 1.59 -13.24
C LEU A 134 0.39 2.80 -12.55
N ASP A 135 0.42 3.94 -13.25
CA ASP A 135 0.98 5.18 -12.74
C ASP A 135 -0.14 6.15 -12.37
N PHE A 136 -0.05 6.76 -11.19
CA PHE A 136 -0.99 7.72 -10.65
C PHE A 136 -0.29 9.03 -10.30
N ASP A 137 -0.92 10.15 -10.59
CA ASP A 137 -0.50 11.48 -10.14
C ASP A 137 -1.10 11.82 -8.74
N TYR A 138 -2.27 11.22 -8.42
CA TYR A 138 -3.02 11.53 -7.21
C TYR A 138 -3.02 10.39 -6.20
N PHE A 139 -2.49 10.65 -5.00
CA PHE A 139 -2.45 9.68 -3.90
C PHE A 139 -3.83 9.11 -3.58
N PHE A 140 -4.87 9.94 -3.49
CA PHE A 140 -6.21 9.51 -3.10
C PHE A 140 -6.87 8.60 -4.15
N VAL A 141 -6.57 8.77 -5.44
CA VAL A 141 -7.05 7.85 -6.47
C VAL A 141 -6.41 6.47 -6.29
N ARG A 142 -5.09 6.44 -6.11
CA ARG A 142 -4.33 5.22 -5.86
C ARG A 142 -4.82 4.48 -4.61
N LYS A 143 -5.08 5.20 -3.51
CA LYS A 143 -5.63 4.64 -2.27
C LYS A 143 -6.95 3.92 -2.49
N VAL A 144 -7.84 4.51 -3.27
CA VAL A 144 -9.12 3.86 -3.63
C VAL A 144 -8.87 2.52 -4.34
N MET A 145 -7.88 2.42 -5.23
CA MET A 145 -7.54 1.16 -5.89
C MET A 145 -7.03 0.11 -4.90
N PHE A 146 -6.14 0.48 -3.98
CA PHE A 146 -5.68 -0.41 -2.92
C PHE A 146 -6.84 -0.94 -2.09
N ILE A 147 -7.68 -0.06 -1.58
CA ILE A 147 -8.81 -0.45 -0.72
C ILE A 147 -9.81 -1.33 -1.48
N LYS A 148 -10.20 -0.93 -2.70
CA LYS A 148 -11.23 -1.61 -3.46
C LYS A 148 -10.86 -3.04 -3.86
N TYR A 149 -9.63 -3.24 -4.34
CA TYR A 149 -9.24 -4.49 -5.01
C TYR A 149 -8.42 -5.45 -4.14
N SER A 150 -8.09 -5.06 -2.90
CA SER A 150 -7.35 -5.94 -2.00
C SER A 150 -8.25 -6.88 -1.22
N GLN A 151 -7.83 -8.12 -1.14
CA GLN A 151 -8.44 -9.14 -0.29
C GLN A 151 -7.77 -9.21 1.11
N GLY A 152 -6.80 -8.37 1.37
CA GLY A 152 -6.12 -8.23 2.65
C GLY A 152 -4.95 -7.28 2.53
N PHE A 153 -4.54 -6.73 3.67
CA PHE A 153 -3.35 -5.92 3.79
C PHE A 153 -2.32 -6.65 4.64
N VAL A 154 -1.12 -6.83 4.09
CA VAL A 154 0.06 -7.29 4.83
C VAL A 154 1.01 -6.12 4.97
N VAL A 155 1.23 -5.70 6.19
CA VAL A 155 1.93 -4.45 6.52
C VAL A 155 3.23 -4.78 7.27
N LEU A 156 4.35 -4.64 6.58
CA LEU A 156 5.69 -4.80 7.14
C LEU A 156 6.20 -3.45 7.69
N PRO A 157 7.31 -3.46 8.45
CA PRO A 157 7.94 -2.24 8.95
C PRO A 157 8.11 -1.18 7.84
N GLY A 158 7.61 0.05 8.09
CA GLY A 158 7.60 1.10 7.09
C GLY A 158 7.53 2.51 7.67
N GLY A 159 7.49 3.51 6.83
CA GLY A 159 7.39 4.92 7.22
C GLY A 159 5.95 5.45 7.17
N PHE A 160 5.84 6.79 7.07
CA PHE A 160 4.54 7.47 7.06
C PHE A 160 3.59 7.00 5.95
N GLY A 161 4.08 6.72 4.74
CA GLY A 161 3.23 6.21 3.67
C GLY A 161 2.66 4.82 3.97
N THR A 162 3.41 3.97 4.70
CA THR A 162 2.92 2.67 5.16
C THR A 162 1.83 2.83 6.23
N LEU A 163 2.02 3.76 7.17
CA LEU A 163 1.04 4.07 8.21
C LEU A 163 -0.21 4.73 7.64
N ASP A 164 -0.06 5.58 6.64
CA ASP A 164 -1.15 6.26 5.94
C ASP A 164 -2.12 5.26 5.30
N GLU A 165 -1.63 4.25 4.59
CA GLU A 165 -2.47 3.18 4.04
C GLU A 165 -3.08 2.28 5.12
N LEU A 166 -2.32 1.98 6.18
CA LEU A 166 -2.82 1.17 7.29
C LEU A 166 -3.98 1.86 8.02
N PHE A 167 -3.80 3.11 8.43
CA PHE A 167 -4.80 3.82 9.22
C PHE A 167 -6.03 4.20 8.41
N GLU A 168 -5.90 4.43 7.10
CA GLU A 168 -7.07 4.60 6.23
C GLU A 168 -7.92 3.34 6.19
N ALA A 169 -7.31 2.17 5.98
CA ALA A 169 -8.04 0.91 5.96
C ALA A 169 -8.72 0.62 7.30
N LEU A 170 -8.01 0.82 8.42
CA LEU A 170 -8.58 0.66 9.76
C LEU A 170 -9.78 1.59 9.97
N THR A 171 -9.66 2.86 9.60
CA THR A 171 -10.74 3.86 9.73
C THR A 171 -11.97 3.48 8.89
N LEU A 172 -11.77 3.04 7.64
CA LEU A 172 -12.86 2.66 6.76
C LEU A 172 -13.61 1.42 7.25
N ILE A 173 -12.89 0.45 7.83
CA ILE A 173 -13.50 -0.75 8.43
C ILE A 173 -14.22 -0.39 9.73
N GLN A 174 -13.57 0.36 10.63
CA GLN A 174 -14.14 0.82 11.89
C GLN A 174 -15.44 1.59 11.68
N THR A 175 -15.46 2.50 10.73
CA THR A 175 -16.63 3.31 10.39
C THR A 175 -17.66 2.60 9.48
N GLN A 176 -17.44 1.34 9.17
CA GLN A 176 -18.30 0.50 8.33
C GLN A 176 -18.53 1.07 6.91
N LYS A 177 -17.58 1.86 6.40
CA LYS A 177 -17.61 2.35 5.00
C LYS A 177 -17.27 1.26 4.00
N ILE A 178 -16.49 0.27 4.43
CA ILE A 178 -16.18 -0.94 3.68
C ILE A 178 -16.41 -2.17 4.55
N GLY A 179 -16.55 -3.33 3.91
CA GLY A 179 -16.58 -4.62 4.61
C GLY A 179 -15.23 -4.92 5.30
N ARG A 180 -15.29 -5.73 6.35
CA ARG A 180 -14.07 -6.20 7.02
C ARG A 180 -13.27 -7.10 6.08
N PHE A 181 -11.96 -6.90 6.01
CA PHE A 181 -10.99 -7.79 5.37
C PHE A 181 -9.74 -7.93 6.26
N PRO A 182 -8.91 -8.96 6.08
CA PRO A 182 -7.75 -9.18 6.93
C PRO A 182 -6.72 -8.05 6.83
N ILE A 183 -6.32 -7.48 7.97
CA ILE A 183 -5.17 -6.60 8.10
C ILE A 183 -4.14 -7.30 8.98
N ILE A 184 -2.94 -7.52 8.46
CA ILE A 184 -1.88 -8.27 9.12
C ILE A 184 -0.65 -7.40 9.27
N LEU A 185 -0.27 -7.11 10.51
CA LEU A 185 0.97 -6.42 10.87
C LEU A 185 2.07 -7.46 11.04
N VAL A 186 3.13 -7.37 10.26
CA VAL A 186 4.24 -8.33 10.29
C VAL A 186 5.44 -7.73 11.02
N GLY A 187 5.96 -8.45 12.03
CA GLY A 187 7.08 -8.00 12.84
C GLY A 187 6.65 -7.40 14.18
N LYS A 188 6.24 -8.24 15.13
CA LYS A 188 5.75 -7.86 16.47
C LYS A 188 6.62 -6.82 17.14
N LYS A 189 7.95 -7.03 17.13
CA LYS A 189 8.89 -6.12 17.77
C LYS A 189 8.82 -4.69 17.21
N TYR A 190 8.59 -4.53 15.92
CA TYR A 190 8.48 -3.21 15.29
C TYR A 190 7.18 -2.51 15.69
N TRP A 191 6.07 -3.24 15.66
CA TRP A 191 4.74 -2.70 15.89
C TRP A 191 4.40 -2.47 17.36
N GLN A 192 5.08 -3.17 18.29
CA GLN A 192 4.73 -3.20 19.71
C GLN A 192 4.54 -1.80 20.31
N GLY A 193 5.49 -0.89 20.09
CA GLY A 193 5.41 0.47 20.65
C GLY A 193 4.21 1.28 20.15
N LEU A 194 3.86 1.14 18.86
CA LEU A 194 2.68 1.78 18.29
C LEU A 194 1.39 1.17 18.87
N LEU A 195 1.34 -0.14 18.97
CA LEU A 195 0.16 -0.85 19.49
C LEU A 195 -0.07 -0.58 20.97
N ASP A 196 1.00 -0.50 21.75
CA ASP A 196 0.92 -0.11 23.16
C ASP A 196 0.41 1.33 23.30
N TRP A 197 0.89 2.26 22.45
CA TRP A 197 0.41 3.63 22.45
C TRP A 197 -1.07 3.72 22.06
N ILE A 198 -1.49 2.99 21.00
CA ILE A 198 -2.89 2.95 20.58
C ILE A 198 -3.78 2.42 21.70
N ARG A 199 -3.39 1.31 22.34
CA ARG A 199 -4.16 0.70 23.41
C ARG A 199 -4.27 1.62 24.61
N VAL A 200 -3.14 2.10 25.13
CA VAL A 200 -3.09 2.87 26.39
C VAL A 200 -3.60 4.28 26.14
N VAL A 201 -2.98 5.01 25.21
CA VAL A 201 -3.25 6.45 25.05
C VAL A 201 -4.56 6.70 24.31
N MET A 202 -4.79 6.02 23.17
CA MET A 202 -6.03 6.24 22.41
C MET A 202 -7.23 5.53 23.05
N GLY A 203 -7.04 4.33 23.59
CA GLY A 203 -8.12 3.52 24.17
C GLY A 203 -8.39 3.85 25.64
N GLU A 204 -7.47 3.47 26.52
CA GLU A 204 -7.69 3.48 27.97
C GLU A 204 -7.76 4.91 28.55
N GLU A 205 -6.82 5.78 28.17
CA GLU A 205 -6.72 7.14 28.74
C GLU A 205 -7.71 8.14 28.13
N ASN A 206 -7.91 8.09 26.81
CA ASN A 206 -8.65 9.11 26.07
C ASN A 206 -9.98 8.61 25.45
N SER A 207 -10.23 7.31 25.45
CA SER A 207 -11.43 6.72 24.84
C SER A 207 -11.71 7.16 23.39
N ASN A 208 -10.65 7.37 22.60
CA ASN A 208 -10.74 7.78 21.20
C ASN A 208 -11.08 6.60 20.28
N ILE A 209 -10.88 5.37 20.74
CA ILE A 209 -11.23 4.12 20.07
C ILE A 209 -11.90 3.16 21.05
N ASP A 210 -12.69 2.22 20.52
CA ASP A 210 -13.21 1.09 21.29
C ASP A 210 -12.11 0.02 21.47
N VAL A 211 -12.13 -0.70 22.59
CA VAL A 211 -11.20 -1.82 22.83
C VAL A 211 -11.31 -2.90 21.74
N ASN A 212 -12.51 -3.12 21.21
CA ASN A 212 -12.75 -4.05 20.11
C ASN A 212 -12.10 -3.62 18.79
N ASP A 213 -11.71 -2.36 18.63
CA ASP A 213 -11.01 -1.88 17.44
C ASP A 213 -9.60 -2.49 17.32
N LEU A 214 -9.03 -2.98 18.41
CA LEU A 214 -7.78 -3.73 18.40
C LEU A 214 -7.91 -5.11 17.71
N ASP A 215 -9.12 -5.62 17.55
CA ASP A 215 -9.41 -6.86 16.82
C ASP A 215 -9.51 -6.65 15.29
N LEU A 216 -9.33 -5.42 14.80
CA LEU A 216 -9.36 -5.11 13.37
C LEU A 216 -8.12 -5.64 12.63
N PHE A 217 -7.05 -5.93 13.33
CA PHE A 217 -5.80 -6.43 12.75
C PHE A 217 -5.23 -7.63 13.53
N SER A 218 -4.35 -8.37 12.88
CA SER A 218 -3.58 -9.46 13.50
C SER A 218 -2.09 -9.13 13.45
N VAL A 219 -1.32 -9.55 14.46
CA VAL A 219 0.13 -9.31 14.51
C VAL A 219 0.87 -10.65 14.47
N VAL A 220 1.76 -10.79 13.50
CA VAL A 220 2.47 -12.04 13.22
C VAL A 220 3.97 -11.80 12.98
N ASP A 221 4.77 -12.87 13.03
CA ASP A 221 6.20 -12.80 12.73
C ASP A 221 6.61 -13.71 11.55
N LYS A 222 5.76 -14.67 11.17
CA LYS A 222 6.10 -15.69 10.17
C LYS A 222 5.23 -15.60 8.93
N PRO A 223 5.77 -15.97 7.74
CA PRO A 223 5.01 -15.96 6.48
C PRO A 223 3.75 -16.82 6.54
N GLU A 224 3.85 -18.03 7.04
CA GLU A 224 2.76 -18.97 7.15
C GLU A 224 1.62 -18.47 8.05
N GLU A 225 1.94 -17.70 9.09
CA GLU A 225 0.94 -17.10 9.97
C GLU A 225 0.13 -16.03 9.22
N ALA A 226 0.80 -15.19 8.41
CA ALA A 226 0.13 -14.18 7.60
C ALA A 226 -0.84 -14.79 6.59
N VAL A 227 -0.39 -15.83 5.87
CA VAL A 227 -1.22 -16.55 4.89
C VAL A 227 -2.38 -17.28 5.58
N ALA A 228 -2.14 -17.87 6.74
CA ALA A 228 -3.18 -18.57 7.50
C ALA A 228 -4.31 -17.62 7.94
N VAL A 229 -4.01 -16.39 8.35
CA VAL A 229 -5.03 -15.38 8.69
C VAL A 229 -5.94 -15.08 7.49
N ILE A 230 -5.37 -14.89 6.30
CA ILE A 230 -6.13 -14.63 5.08
C ILE A 230 -6.99 -15.82 4.70
N ASN A 231 -6.41 -17.02 4.65
CA ASN A 231 -7.14 -18.24 4.30
C ASN A 231 -8.27 -18.54 5.31
N LYS A 232 -8.02 -18.36 6.61
CA LYS A 232 -9.04 -18.52 7.65
C LYS A 232 -10.22 -17.56 7.46
N PHE A 233 -9.95 -16.32 7.06
CA PHE A 233 -11.00 -15.36 6.77
C PHE A 233 -11.82 -15.79 5.56
N TYR A 234 -11.19 -16.09 4.43
CA TYR A 234 -11.87 -16.46 3.19
C TYR A 234 -12.40 -17.90 3.15
N SER A 235 -12.13 -18.72 4.16
CA SER A 235 -12.88 -19.96 4.37
C SER A 235 -14.34 -19.71 4.78
N LYS A 236 -14.67 -18.49 5.24
CA LYS A 236 -15.99 -18.09 5.72
C LYS A 236 -16.66 -17.01 4.84
N TYR A 237 -15.89 -16.27 4.07
CA TYR A 237 -16.36 -15.13 3.29
C TYR A 237 -15.97 -15.25 1.82
N MET A 238 -16.77 -14.65 0.95
CA MET A 238 -16.50 -14.66 -0.50
C MET A 238 -15.43 -13.65 -0.88
N LEU A 239 -14.56 -14.02 -1.82
CA LEU A 239 -13.63 -13.12 -2.50
C LEU A 239 -14.42 -12.17 -3.41
N LYS A 240 -14.31 -10.87 -3.18
CA LYS A 240 -14.94 -9.83 -4.01
C LYS A 240 -14.25 -8.48 -3.78
N PRO A 241 -14.40 -7.51 -4.70
CA PRO A 241 -14.03 -6.12 -4.41
C PRO A 241 -14.77 -5.59 -3.17
N ASN A 242 -14.13 -4.71 -2.40
CA ASN A 242 -14.66 -4.26 -1.10
C ASN A 242 -15.85 -3.29 -1.21
N PHE A 243 -16.03 -2.65 -2.37
CA PHE A 243 -17.19 -1.80 -2.69
C PHE A 243 -17.35 -1.65 -4.21
#